data_d94796786982efe514dd862171a8c891
#
_entry.id   d94796786982efe514dd862171a8c891
#
_cell.length_a   1.000
_cell.length_b   1.000
_cell.length_c   1.000
_cell.angle_alpha   90.00
_cell.angle_beta   90.00
_cell.angle_gamma   90.00
#
_symmetry.space_group_name_H-M   'P 1'
#
loop_
_entity.id
_entity.type
_entity.pdbx_description
1 polymer ?
#
loop_
_entity_poly.entity_id
_entity_poly.type
_entity_poly.pdbx_seq_one_letter_code
_entity_poly.pdbx_strand_id
1 'polypeptide(L)'
;KTGQKLALYPDEKHYVISPISGRISSLSPYTGDFGKNFVAITIARDDSKAIDETFREKIQTPSFELLSDYLIGAPGAPPLETLAKSNGNIKTIVIRGLDPDPMVDTSQYIAQSRMKDLKKGIHILKEVTDVQDVVLFTAGETVQGYGHIGARVAAVKTQYPAALPPMVMKNVLGQVLPAGQTCEDLGVCFFSVEAVISIGSAFESGQIPTVKTLTFIKKDGTCKILEICIGTPIRYILEAYGETVNEFDRIILGGPMTGSAIYSLDQAVLPDTDGIVVIDRSDAAYASDYPCINCGECVRACPAQIQVHMLVRFLEAGHYEDAADNYDLLSCIEFGLCSFVCVSKIPIFQYIRLAKYELYRAKGSETMELTETTEATEATEATEATDA
;
A
#
# COMPACT_ATOMS: atom_id res chain seq x y z
N LYS A 1 20.43 16.09 -5.49
CA LYS A 1 19.40 17.13 -5.62
C LYS A 1 18.03 16.55 -5.24
N THR A 2 17.13 17.36 -4.72
CA THR A 2 15.71 16.95 -4.52
C THR A 2 15.08 16.61 -5.87
N GLY A 3 14.37 15.49 -5.97
CA GLY A 3 13.77 15.03 -7.22
C GLY A 3 14.70 14.22 -8.14
N GLN A 4 15.97 14.08 -7.79
CA GLN A 4 16.95 13.34 -8.59
C GLN A 4 16.73 11.83 -8.47
N LYS A 5 16.78 11.13 -9.62
CA LYS A 5 16.80 9.66 -9.66
C LYS A 5 18.12 9.12 -9.10
N LEU A 6 18.04 8.17 -8.20
CA LEU A 6 19.16 7.44 -7.62
C LEU A 6 19.01 5.96 -7.94
N ALA A 7 19.94 5.40 -8.72
CA ALA A 7 20.05 3.97 -8.99
C ALA A 7 21.38 3.46 -8.42
N LEU A 8 21.44 2.19 -8.01
CA LEU A 8 22.67 1.57 -7.52
C LEU A 8 23.66 1.31 -8.67
N TYR A 9 23.13 0.99 -9.84
CA TYR A 9 23.91 0.74 -11.06
C TYR A 9 23.40 1.60 -12.22
N PRO A 10 24.28 2.02 -13.16
CA PRO A 10 23.91 2.91 -14.26
C PRO A 10 22.79 2.42 -15.17
N ASP A 11 22.72 1.09 -15.37
CA ASP A 11 21.77 0.44 -16.28
C ASP A 11 20.55 -0.16 -15.54
N GLU A 12 20.41 0.16 -14.25
CA GLU A 12 19.34 -0.40 -13.43
C GLU A 12 17.98 0.26 -13.75
N LYS A 13 16.98 -0.58 -13.99
CA LYS A 13 15.59 -0.12 -14.17
C LYS A 13 14.94 0.33 -12.87
N HIS A 14 15.47 -0.15 -11.72
CA HIS A 14 14.99 0.19 -10.39
C HIS A 14 15.76 1.37 -9.82
N TYR A 15 15.06 2.42 -9.48
CA TYR A 15 15.62 3.62 -8.88
C TYR A 15 14.68 4.17 -7.81
N VAL A 16 15.21 5.02 -6.97
CA VAL A 16 14.44 5.82 -6.02
C VAL A 16 14.63 7.31 -6.32
N ILE A 17 13.65 8.11 -5.95
CA ILE A 17 13.73 9.56 -6.07
C ILE A 17 14.30 10.14 -4.77
N SER A 18 15.34 10.96 -4.87
CA SER A 18 15.89 11.66 -3.71
C SER A 18 14.88 12.66 -3.14
N PRO A 19 14.45 12.50 -1.88
CA PRO A 19 13.45 13.40 -1.29
C PRO A 19 14.04 14.74 -0.83
N ILE A 20 15.37 14.87 -0.73
CA ILE A 20 16.09 16.06 -0.25
C ILE A 20 17.35 16.31 -1.06
N SER A 21 17.87 17.53 -1.01
CA SER A 21 19.24 17.84 -1.45
C SER A 21 20.23 17.44 -0.37
N GLY A 22 21.37 16.88 -0.78
CA GLY A 22 22.38 16.42 0.15
C GLY A 22 23.45 15.54 -0.49
N ARG A 23 24.16 14.80 0.36
CA ARG A 23 25.18 13.82 -0.04
C ARG A 23 24.80 12.43 0.50
N ILE A 24 25.01 11.40 -0.32
CA ILE A 24 24.89 10.02 0.15
C ILE A 24 25.98 9.80 1.19
N SER A 25 25.57 9.47 2.41
CA SER A 25 26.48 9.23 3.54
C SER A 25 26.74 7.75 3.76
N SER A 26 25.76 6.88 3.50
CA SER A 26 25.93 5.44 3.62
C SER A 26 24.93 4.66 2.75
N LEU A 27 25.32 3.43 2.42
CA LEU A 27 24.48 2.39 1.88
C LEU A 27 24.51 1.23 2.90
N SER A 28 23.35 0.75 3.31
CA SER A 28 23.26 -0.34 4.29
C SER A 28 22.20 -1.35 3.87
N PRO A 29 22.42 -2.66 4.13
CA PRO A 29 21.38 -3.65 3.93
C PRO A 29 20.20 -3.37 4.87
N TYR A 30 19.01 -3.55 4.36
CA TYR A 30 17.76 -3.40 5.11
C TYR A 30 16.86 -4.58 4.81
N THR A 31 16.32 -5.22 5.85
CA THR A 31 15.37 -6.31 5.71
C THR A 31 13.97 -5.77 5.99
N GLY A 32 13.11 -5.82 4.99
CA GLY A 32 11.71 -5.44 5.09
C GLY A 32 10.80 -6.59 5.52
N ASP A 33 9.51 -6.39 5.33
CA ASP A 33 8.48 -7.37 5.67
C ASP A 33 8.71 -8.71 4.94
N PHE A 34 8.43 -9.81 5.64
CA PHE A 34 8.63 -11.18 5.16
C PHE A 34 10.05 -11.50 4.68
N GLY A 35 11.07 -10.81 5.25
CA GLY A 35 12.48 -11.09 4.96
C GLY A 35 12.98 -10.60 3.59
N LYS A 36 12.24 -9.72 2.92
CA LYS A 36 12.70 -9.12 1.67
C LYS A 36 13.91 -8.21 1.90
N ASN A 37 14.94 -8.40 1.09
CA ASN A 37 16.18 -7.62 1.18
C ASN A 37 16.10 -6.36 0.32
N PHE A 38 16.49 -5.24 0.92
CA PHE A 38 16.59 -3.93 0.29
C PHE A 38 17.95 -3.30 0.63
N VAL A 39 18.26 -2.21 -0.06
CA VAL A 39 19.40 -1.34 0.26
C VAL A 39 18.85 0.03 0.70
N ALA A 40 19.16 0.41 1.92
CA ALA A 40 18.83 1.73 2.44
C ALA A 40 19.91 2.74 2.02
N ILE A 41 19.51 3.80 1.34
CA ILE A 41 20.37 4.92 0.94
C ILE A 41 20.18 6.04 1.95
N THR A 42 21.21 6.32 2.76
CA THR A 42 21.16 7.44 3.72
C THR A 42 21.70 8.70 3.08
N ILE A 43 20.93 9.77 3.13
CA ILE A 43 21.31 11.08 2.58
C ILE A 43 21.47 12.07 3.73
N ALA A 44 22.68 12.62 3.89
CA ALA A 44 22.93 13.74 4.78
C ALA A 44 22.48 15.02 4.08
N ARG A 45 21.47 15.70 4.65
CA ARG A 45 20.92 16.95 4.12
C ARG A 45 21.97 18.04 4.07
N ASP A 46 21.94 18.84 3.03
CA ASP A 46 22.68 20.09 2.92
C ASP A 46 21.75 21.32 2.85
N ASP A 47 22.31 22.51 2.95
CA ASP A 47 21.57 23.76 2.90
C ASP A 47 21.31 24.28 1.47
N SER A 48 21.79 23.57 0.45
CA SER A 48 21.76 24.05 -0.95
C SER A 48 20.33 24.15 -1.52
N LYS A 49 19.38 23.35 -0.99
CA LYS A 49 18.00 23.23 -1.52
C LYS A 49 17.94 23.02 -3.04
N ALA A 50 18.97 22.36 -3.59
CA ALA A 50 19.08 22.13 -5.02
C ALA A 50 17.97 21.19 -5.50
N ILE A 51 17.27 21.56 -6.56
CA ILE A 51 16.20 20.80 -7.19
C ILE A 51 16.70 20.23 -8.52
N ASP A 52 16.25 19.06 -8.87
CA ASP A 52 16.48 18.47 -10.18
C ASP A 52 15.42 18.97 -11.17
N GLU A 53 15.86 19.60 -12.27
CA GLU A 53 14.97 20.21 -13.27
C GLU A 53 14.58 19.24 -14.38
N THR A 54 15.09 18.00 -14.38
CA THR A 54 14.91 17.03 -15.48
C THR A 54 13.44 16.69 -15.69
N PHE A 55 12.66 16.57 -14.62
CA PHE A 55 11.22 16.34 -14.73
C PHE A 55 10.52 17.52 -15.38
N ARG A 56 10.85 18.75 -14.97
CA ARG A 56 10.27 20.00 -15.49
C ARG A 56 10.48 20.18 -17.00
N GLU A 57 11.62 19.76 -17.51
CA GLU A 57 11.95 19.84 -18.94
C GLU A 57 11.06 18.89 -19.78
N LYS A 58 10.58 17.78 -19.17
CA LYS A 58 9.82 16.72 -19.84
C LYS A 58 8.30 16.84 -19.73
N ILE A 59 7.77 17.69 -18.84
CA ILE A 59 6.32 17.73 -18.53
C ILE A 59 5.43 18.40 -19.60
N GLN A 60 5.96 18.82 -20.73
CA GLN A 60 5.19 19.54 -21.74
C GLN A 60 3.99 18.74 -22.27
N THR A 61 4.12 17.41 -22.34
CA THR A 61 3.03 16.51 -22.73
C THR A 61 2.94 15.38 -21.72
N PRO A 62 1.80 15.25 -21.00
CA PRO A 62 1.59 14.11 -20.11
C PRO A 62 1.66 12.80 -20.90
N SER A 63 2.41 11.83 -20.37
CA SER A 63 2.46 10.47 -20.90
C SER A 63 2.54 9.46 -19.78
N PHE A 64 2.06 8.24 -20.01
CA PHE A 64 2.12 7.17 -19.02
C PHE A 64 3.58 6.81 -18.67
N GLU A 65 4.47 6.83 -19.66
CA GLU A 65 5.89 6.60 -19.48
C GLU A 65 6.52 7.64 -18.54
N LEU A 66 6.18 8.93 -18.71
CA LEU A 66 6.66 10.00 -17.84
C LEU A 66 6.19 9.82 -16.38
N LEU A 67 4.91 9.42 -16.18
CA LEU A 67 4.41 9.12 -14.84
C LEU A 67 5.18 7.96 -14.21
N SER A 68 5.31 6.85 -14.93
CA SER A 68 6.02 5.65 -14.46
C SER A 68 7.49 5.94 -14.17
N ASP A 69 8.09 6.80 -14.98
CA ASP A 69 9.49 7.16 -14.87
C ASP A 69 9.82 8.07 -13.66
N TYR A 70 8.88 8.86 -13.16
CA TYR A 70 9.17 9.88 -12.15
C TYR A 70 8.28 9.85 -10.92
N LEU A 71 7.08 9.30 -11.01
CA LEU A 71 6.07 9.41 -9.95
C LEU A 71 5.73 8.10 -9.24
N ILE A 72 6.38 6.99 -9.56
CA ILE A 72 6.13 5.69 -8.93
C ILE A 72 6.36 5.72 -7.41
N GLY A 73 7.38 6.48 -6.95
CA GLY A 73 7.69 6.69 -5.54
C GLY A 73 7.13 7.99 -4.96
N ALA A 74 6.18 8.66 -5.65
CA ALA A 74 5.54 9.87 -5.13
C ALA A 74 4.60 9.56 -3.95
N PRO A 75 4.30 10.57 -3.10
CA PRO A 75 3.37 10.40 -1.99
C PRO A 75 2.05 9.77 -2.41
N GLY A 76 1.57 8.80 -1.63
CA GLY A 76 0.39 8.00 -1.94
C GLY A 76 0.68 6.76 -2.79
N ALA A 77 1.93 6.52 -3.20
CA ALA A 77 2.39 5.38 -3.98
C ALA A 77 1.48 5.07 -5.18
N PRO A 78 1.50 5.89 -6.25
CA PRO A 78 0.66 5.64 -7.42
C PRO A 78 0.90 4.24 -7.99
N PRO A 79 -0.15 3.42 -8.23
CA PRO A 79 0.00 2.03 -8.69
C PRO A 79 0.30 1.94 -10.20
N LEU A 80 1.34 2.67 -10.64
CA LEU A 80 1.69 2.79 -12.05
C LEU A 80 2.24 1.48 -12.64
N GLU A 81 2.99 0.70 -11.84
CA GLU A 81 3.44 -0.64 -12.27
C GLU A 81 2.27 -1.59 -12.50
N THR A 82 1.26 -1.54 -11.64
CA THR A 82 0.05 -2.34 -11.75
C THR A 82 -0.71 -1.98 -13.03
N LEU A 83 -0.85 -0.69 -13.32
CA LEU A 83 -1.44 -0.21 -14.58
C LEU A 83 -0.64 -0.68 -15.79
N ALA A 84 0.69 -0.61 -15.75
CA ALA A 84 1.55 -1.07 -16.84
C ALA A 84 1.37 -2.58 -17.11
N LYS A 85 1.36 -3.40 -16.05
CA LYS A 85 1.19 -4.86 -16.14
C LYS A 85 -0.20 -5.29 -16.62
N SER A 86 -1.21 -4.44 -16.45
CA SER A 86 -2.60 -4.75 -16.87
C SER A 86 -2.82 -4.73 -18.38
N ASN A 87 -1.85 -4.31 -19.18
CA ASN A 87 -1.91 -4.27 -20.65
C ASN A 87 -3.20 -3.63 -21.19
N GLY A 88 -3.69 -2.57 -20.55
CA GLY A 88 -4.91 -1.86 -20.96
C GLY A 88 -6.23 -2.54 -20.54
N ASN A 89 -6.19 -3.56 -19.69
CA ASN A 89 -7.41 -4.22 -19.19
C ASN A 89 -8.19 -3.39 -18.15
N ILE A 90 -7.56 -2.34 -17.57
CA ILE A 90 -8.23 -1.48 -16.59
C ILE A 90 -9.28 -0.61 -17.29
N LYS A 91 -10.51 -0.70 -16.80
CA LYS A 91 -11.69 0.04 -17.31
C LYS A 91 -12.16 1.12 -16.35
N THR A 92 -11.91 0.92 -15.06
CA THR A 92 -12.36 1.83 -13.99
C THR A 92 -11.19 2.14 -13.05
N ILE A 93 -10.97 3.43 -12.79
CA ILE A 93 -10.07 3.89 -11.74
C ILE A 93 -10.90 4.30 -10.53
N VAL A 94 -10.59 3.74 -9.37
CA VAL A 94 -11.25 4.06 -8.11
C VAL A 94 -10.29 4.84 -7.22
N ILE A 95 -10.68 6.06 -6.85
CA ILE A 95 -9.89 6.94 -5.98
C ILE A 95 -10.41 6.83 -4.55
N ARG A 96 -9.53 6.49 -3.62
CA ARG A 96 -9.82 6.33 -2.20
C ARG A 96 -9.75 7.70 -1.50
N GLY A 97 -10.90 8.30 -1.24
CA GLY A 97 -11.05 9.55 -0.48
C GLY A 97 -11.51 9.35 0.97
N LEU A 98 -11.59 8.11 1.43
CA LEU A 98 -11.87 7.69 2.80
C LEU A 98 -10.81 6.67 3.22
N ASP A 99 -10.25 6.85 4.42
CA ASP A 99 -9.21 5.95 4.92
C ASP A 99 -9.76 4.55 5.21
N PRO A 100 -9.01 3.49 4.87
CA PRO A 100 -9.46 2.11 5.04
C PRO A 100 -9.38 1.63 6.49
N ASP A 101 -8.62 2.32 7.34
CA ASP A 101 -8.33 1.93 8.72
C ASP A 101 -8.90 2.95 9.71
N PRO A 102 -9.47 2.53 10.85
CA PRO A 102 -9.98 3.46 11.86
C PRO A 102 -8.86 4.33 12.44
N MET A 103 -9.23 5.52 12.92
CA MET A 103 -8.36 6.55 13.49
C MET A 103 -7.35 7.19 12.50
N VAL A 104 -7.31 6.77 11.25
CA VAL A 104 -6.52 7.40 10.18
C VAL A 104 -7.45 8.31 9.39
N ASP A 105 -7.09 9.59 9.29
CA ASP A 105 -7.90 10.63 8.62
C ASP A 105 -7.14 11.31 7.47
N THR A 106 -6.03 10.74 7.05
CA THR A 106 -5.12 11.28 6.02
C THR A 106 -5.83 11.54 4.70
N SER A 107 -6.49 10.52 4.15
CA SER A 107 -7.18 10.62 2.84
C SER A 107 -8.29 11.65 2.86
N GLN A 108 -9.11 11.70 3.91
CA GLN A 108 -10.20 12.65 4.03
C GLN A 108 -9.69 14.10 4.14
N TYR A 109 -8.63 14.30 4.93
CA TYR A 109 -8.02 15.61 5.10
C TYR A 109 -7.45 16.17 3.78
N ILE A 110 -6.62 15.39 3.08
CA ILE A 110 -5.98 15.88 1.85
C ILE A 110 -6.95 16.01 0.68
N ALA A 111 -7.97 15.15 0.60
CA ALA A 111 -9.00 15.25 -0.43
C ALA A 111 -9.77 16.58 -0.37
N GLN A 112 -10.00 17.10 0.84
CA GLN A 112 -10.69 18.37 1.06
C GLN A 112 -9.75 19.57 0.91
N SER A 113 -8.53 19.48 1.44
CA SER A 113 -7.57 20.59 1.47
C SER A 113 -6.90 20.86 0.12
N ARG A 114 -6.76 19.86 -0.76
CA ARG A 114 -6.02 19.95 -2.02
C ARG A 114 -6.87 19.66 -3.28
N MET A 115 -8.09 20.17 -3.29
CA MET A 115 -9.08 19.94 -4.34
C MET A 115 -8.61 20.34 -5.74
N LYS A 116 -7.80 21.41 -5.87
CA LYS A 116 -7.27 21.88 -7.15
C LYS A 116 -6.35 20.82 -7.76
N ASP A 117 -5.42 20.30 -6.97
CA ASP A 117 -4.46 19.28 -7.40
C ASP A 117 -5.17 17.96 -7.71
N LEU A 118 -6.19 17.61 -6.92
CA LEU A 118 -7.03 16.43 -7.17
C LEU A 118 -7.71 16.50 -8.53
N LYS A 119 -8.35 17.62 -8.87
CA LYS A 119 -9.00 17.82 -10.19
C LYS A 119 -8.01 17.69 -11.33
N LYS A 120 -6.83 18.30 -11.18
CA LYS A 120 -5.77 18.23 -12.18
C LYS A 120 -5.23 16.82 -12.34
N GLY A 121 -5.00 16.11 -11.23
CA GLY A 121 -4.54 14.72 -11.24
C GLY A 121 -5.54 13.77 -11.92
N ILE A 122 -6.84 13.94 -11.67
CA ILE A 122 -7.89 13.16 -12.34
C ILE A 122 -7.87 13.41 -13.85
N HIS A 123 -7.71 14.67 -14.27
CA HIS A 123 -7.64 15.01 -15.69
C HIS A 123 -6.43 14.35 -16.37
N ILE A 124 -5.24 14.46 -15.75
CA ILE A 124 -4.02 13.83 -16.28
C ILE A 124 -4.16 12.31 -16.34
N LEU A 125 -4.69 11.66 -15.28
CA LEU A 125 -4.91 10.21 -15.30
C LEU A 125 -5.79 9.77 -16.46
N LYS A 126 -6.91 10.47 -16.71
CA LYS A 126 -7.78 10.18 -17.86
C LYS A 126 -7.06 10.32 -19.20
N GLU A 127 -6.24 11.34 -19.32
CA GLU A 127 -5.48 11.62 -20.55
C GLU A 127 -4.43 10.54 -20.83
N VAL A 128 -3.66 10.14 -19.80
CA VAL A 128 -2.54 9.21 -19.99
C VAL A 128 -2.91 7.74 -19.98
N THR A 129 -4.05 7.38 -19.35
CA THR A 129 -4.51 5.97 -19.26
C THR A 129 -5.63 5.64 -20.22
N ASP A 130 -6.24 6.65 -20.86
CA ASP A 130 -7.46 6.55 -21.67
C ASP A 130 -8.68 5.98 -20.92
N VAL A 131 -8.60 5.84 -19.59
CA VAL A 131 -9.69 5.37 -18.73
C VAL A 131 -10.60 6.52 -18.36
N GLN A 132 -11.84 6.51 -18.85
CA GLN A 132 -12.81 7.59 -18.62
C GLN A 132 -13.67 7.39 -17.38
N ASP A 133 -13.88 6.13 -16.95
CA ASP A 133 -14.66 5.84 -15.74
C ASP A 133 -13.76 5.98 -14.50
N VAL A 134 -13.86 7.14 -13.86
CA VAL A 134 -13.15 7.46 -12.63
C VAL A 134 -14.14 7.69 -11.51
N VAL A 135 -13.99 6.97 -10.41
CA VAL A 135 -14.88 7.02 -9.24
C VAL A 135 -14.09 7.45 -8.02
N LEU A 136 -14.49 8.54 -7.39
CA LEU A 136 -14.01 8.92 -6.06
C LEU A 136 -15.01 8.42 -5.02
N PHE A 137 -14.60 7.59 -4.06
CA PHE A 137 -15.46 7.29 -2.93
C PHE A 137 -15.02 8.05 -1.67
N THR A 138 -16.01 8.49 -0.89
CA THR A 138 -15.79 9.30 0.32
C THR A 138 -16.92 9.08 1.32
N ALA A 139 -16.80 9.67 2.52
CA ALA A 139 -17.88 9.68 3.50
C ALA A 139 -19.13 10.39 2.94
N GLY A 140 -20.32 9.88 3.28
CA GLY A 140 -21.59 10.41 2.73
C GLY A 140 -21.80 11.90 2.95
N GLU A 141 -21.39 12.42 4.08
CA GLU A 141 -21.50 13.85 4.47
C GLU A 141 -20.63 14.77 3.61
N THR A 142 -19.53 14.27 3.05
CA THR A 142 -18.57 15.09 2.28
C THR A 142 -18.81 15.09 0.78
N VAL A 143 -19.69 14.23 0.27
CA VAL A 143 -19.97 14.07 -1.18
C VAL A 143 -20.29 15.40 -1.88
N GLN A 144 -21.12 16.23 -1.27
CA GLN A 144 -21.55 17.51 -1.86
C GLN A 144 -20.38 18.52 -2.02
N GLY A 145 -19.33 18.40 -1.18
CA GLY A 145 -18.17 19.30 -1.20
C GLY A 145 -17.30 19.16 -2.44
N TYR A 146 -17.35 18.02 -3.12
CA TYR A 146 -16.47 17.77 -4.29
C TYR A 146 -16.94 18.43 -5.58
N GLY A 147 -18.25 18.67 -5.77
CA GLY A 147 -18.78 19.29 -6.99
C GLY A 147 -18.32 18.55 -8.27
N HIS A 148 -18.00 19.30 -9.33
CA HIS A 148 -17.47 18.72 -10.58
C HIS A 148 -15.96 18.58 -10.54
N ILE A 149 -15.46 17.40 -10.16
CA ILE A 149 -14.02 17.08 -10.10
C ILE A 149 -13.52 16.28 -11.30
N GLY A 150 -14.38 15.94 -12.26
CA GLY A 150 -14.03 15.06 -13.39
C GLY A 150 -14.17 13.57 -13.07
N ALA A 151 -14.67 13.21 -11.88
CA ALA A 151 -14.94 11.84 -11.46
C ALA A 151 -16.37 11.73 -10.91
N ARG A 152 -16.94 10.53 -10.96
CA ARG A 152 -18.18 10.21 -10.24
C ARG A 152 -17.87 10.10 -8.75
N VAL A 153 -18.59 10.85 -7.92
CA VAL A 153 -18.40 10.78 -6.46
C VAL A 153 -19.43 9.82 -5.86
N ALA A 154 -18.97 8.85 -5.09
CA ALA A 154 -19.79 7.84 -4.45
C ALA A 154 -19.68 7.91 -2.92
N ALA A 155 -20.81 7.77 -2.23
CA ALA A 155 -20.87 7.71 -0.79
C ALA A 155 -20.54 6.30 -0.28
N VAL A 156 -19.66 6.20 0.71
CA VAL A 156 -19.37 4.96 1.44
C VAL A 156 -19.66 5.20 2.93
N LYS A 157 -20.10 4.17 3.63
CA LYS A 157 -20.28 4.23 5.08
C LYS A 157 -18.91 4.40 5.76
N THR A 158 -18.86 5.23 6.79
CA THR A 158 -17.63 5.42 7.60
C THR A 158 -17.35 4.27 8.56
N GLN A 159 -18.26 3.30 8.62
CA GLN A 159 -18.10 2.12 9.49
C GLN A 159 -17.10 1.15 8.88
N TYR A 160 -16.06 0.82 9.65
CA TYR A 160 -15.08 -0.22 9.29
C TYR A 160 -15.76 -1.58 9.07
N PRO A 161 -15.43 -2.35 8.00
CA PRO A 161 -14.36 -2.15 7.02
C PRO A 161 -14.84 -1.62 5.65
N ALA A 162 -15.86 -0.77 5.59
CA ALA A 162 -16.55 -0.40 4.35
C ALA A 162 -15.66 0.27 3.28
N ALA A 163 -14.55 0.89 3.67
CA ALA A 163 -13.59 1.55 2.77
C ALA A 163 -12.51 0.62 2.18
N LEU A 164 -12.47 -0.65 2.58
CA LEU A 164 -11.55 -1.62 1.97
C LEU A 164 -11.92 -1.91 0.51
N PRO A 165 -10.93 -2.11 -0.39
CA PRO A 165 -11.18 -2.32 -1.81
C PRO A 165 -12.24 -3.40 -2.13
N PRO A 166 -12.24 -4.63 -1.56
CA PRO A 166 -13.27 -5.62 -1.85
C PRO A 166 -14.69 -5.18 -1.43
N MET A 167 -14.80 -4.38 -0.34
CA MET A 167 -16.08 -3.84 0.11
C MET A 167 -16.58 -2.72 -0.80
N VAL A 168 -15.67 -1.88 -1.29
CA VAL A 168 -15.98 -0.83 -2.26
C VAL A 168 -16.38 -1.44 -3.61
N MET A 169 -15.68 -2.48 -4.09
CA MET A 169 -16.06 -3.26 -5.27
C MET A 169 -17.53 -3.72 -5.16
N LYS A 170 -17.89 -4.35 -4.07
CA LYS A 170 -19.24 -4.86 -3.83
C LYS A 170 -20.29 -3.75 -3.70
N ASN A 171 -20.02 -2.74 -2.86
CA ASN A 171 -21.03 -1.78 -2.43
C ASN A 171 -21.17 -0.57 -3.38
N VAL A 172 -20.10 -0.18 -4.10
CA VAL A 172 -20.06 0.99 -4.98
C VAL A 172 -20.12 0.60 -6.45
N LEU A 173 -19.40 -0.47 -6.83
CA LEU A 173 -19.35 -0.93 -8.22
C LEU A 173 -20.33 -2.08 -8.50
N GLY A 174 -20.91 -2.71 -7.48
CA GLY A 174 -21.82 -3.84 -7.64
C GLY A 174 -21.13 -5.14 -8.09
N GLN A 175 -19.82 -5.22 -7.95
CA GLN A 175 -18.99 -6.37 -8.36
C GLN A 175 -18.45 -7.09 -7.12
N VAL A 176 -18.58 -8.40 -7.07
CA VAL A 176 -17.99 -9.23 -6.02
C VAL A 176 -16.64 -9.74 -6.50
N LEU A 177 -15.61 -9.57 -5.68
CA LEU A 177 -14.27 -10.07 -5.98
C LEU A 177 -14.24 -11.60 -5.74
N PRO A 178 -13.97 -12.42 -6.77
CA PRO A 178 -13.85 -13.86 -6.60
C PRO A 178 -12.61 -14.23 -5.77
N ALA A 179 -12.65 -15.40 -5.13
CA ALA A 179 -11.53 -15.91 -4.35
C ALA A 179 -10.25 -16.01 -5.20
N GLY A 180 -9.14 -15.52 -4.67
CA GLY A 180 -7.84 -15.56 -5.33
C GLY A 180 -7.63 -14.59 -6.49
N GLN A 181 -8.65 -13.80 -6.87
CA GLN A 181 -8.52 -12.73 -7.86
C GLN A 181 -8.21 -11.38 -7.22
N THR A 182 -7.61 -10.49 -7.99
CA THR A 182 -7.34 -9.10 -7.63
C THR A 182 -8.39 -8.16 -8.22
N CYS A 183 -8.46 -6.91 -7.77
CA CYS A 183 -9.35 -5.92 -8.36
C CYS A 183 -8.98 -5.63 -9.82
N GLU A 184 -7.69 -5.70 -10.12
CA GLU A 184 -7.11 -5.49 -11.45
C GLU A 184 -7.54 -6.57 -12.44
N ASP A 185 -7.70 -7.82 -12.00
CA ASP A 185 -8.23 -8.91 -12.83
C ASP A 185 -9.66 -8.63 -13.29
N LEU A 186 -10.42 -7.85 -12.50
CA LEU A 186 -11.76 -7.38 -12.85
C LEU A 186 -11.75 -6.02 -13.57
N GLY A 187 -10.59 -5.53 -13.95
CA GLY A 187 -10.42 -4.27 -14.67
C GLY A 187 -10.59 -3.02 -13.80
N VAL A 188 -10.37 -3.11 -12.51
CA VAL A 188 -10.48 -1.99 -11.56
C VAL A 188 -9.14 -1.74 -10.86
N CYS A 189 -8.64 -0.50 -10.95
CA CYS A 189 -7.41 -0.07 -10.30
C CYS A 189 -7.70 0.95 -9.20
N PHE A 190 -7.19 0.71 -7.99
CA PHE A 190 -7.38 1.60 -6.84
C PHE A 190 -6.19 2.55 -6.68
N PHE A 191 -6.48 3.84 -6.59
CA PHE A 191 -5.55 4.90 -6.25
C PHE A 191 -5.85 5.47 -4.88
N SER A 192 -4.82 5.81 -4.09
CA SER A 192 -5.02 6.73 -2.97
C SER A 192 -5.31 8.13 -3.51
N VAL A 193 -6.09 8.91 -2.78
CA VAL A 193 -6.34 10.31 -3.18
C VAL A 193 -5.04 11.11 -3.22
N GLU A 194 -4.09 10.80 -2.34
CA GLU A 194 -2.78 11.45 -2.32
C GLU A 194 -1.95 11.14 -3.55
N ALA A 195 -2.00 9.91 -4.08
CA ALA A 195 -1.35 9.56 -5.33
C ALA A 195 -1.84 10.43 -6.50
N VAL A 196 -3.16 10.62 -6.59
CA VAL A 196 -3.76 11.47 -7.62
C VAL A 196 -3.41 12.93 -7.44
N ILE A 197 -3.41 13.42 -6.20
CA ILE A 197 -2.98 14.78 -5.86
C ILE A 197 -1.50 14.98 -6.18
N SER A 198 -0.65 13.99 -5.91
CA SER A 198 0.77 14.04 -6.24
C SER A 198 1.02 14.17 -7.73
N ILE A 199 0.28 13.43 -8.56
CA ILE A 199 0.30 13.58 -10.01
C ILE A 199 -0.11 15.01 -10.41
N GLY A 200 -1.25 15.51 -9.92
CA GLY A 200 -1.72 16.85 -10.22
C GLY A 200 -0.75 17.95 -9.82
N SER A 201 -0.18 17.84 -8.62
CA SER A 201 0.79 18.77 -8.07
C SER A 201 2.11 18.76 -8.83
N ALA A 202 2.61 17.59 -9.24
CA ALA A 202 3.82 17.45 -10.03
C ALA A 202 3.72 18.23 -11.36
N PHE A 203 2.62 18.07 -12.07
CA PHE A 203 2.37 18.79 -13.34
C PHE A 203 2.01 20.27 -13.16
N GLU A 204 1.53 20.68 -11.98
CA GLU A 204 1.31 22.11 -11.69
C GLU A 204 2.60 22.84 -11.37
N SER A 205 3.46 22.24 -10.54
CA SER A 205 4.68 22.85 -10.05
C SER A 205 5.91 22.61 -10.94
N GLY A 206 5.89 21.55 -11.74
CA GLY A 206 7.07 21.05 -12.46
C GLY A 206 8.09 20.37 -11.55
N GLN A 207 7.67 19.94 -10.36
CA GLN A 207 8.54 19.31 -9.37
C GLN A 207 7.93 18.00 -8.88
N ILE A 208 8.77 17.02 -8.61
CA ILE A 208 8.33 15.74 -8.03
C ILE A 208 7.98 15.98 -6.55
N PRO A 209 6.75 15.65 -6.11
CA PRO A 209 6.39 15.75 -4.71
C PRO A 209 7.20 14.75 -3.86
N THR A 210 7.71 15.23 -2.73
CA THR A 210 8.52 14.42 -1.80
C THR A 210 8.01 14.49 -0.37
N VAL A 211 6.92 15.23 -0.13
CA VAL A 211 6.30 15.40 1.18
C VAL A 211 5.03 14.58 1.26
N LYS A 212 5.02 13.64 2.19
CA LYS A 212 3.90 12.74 2.50
C LYS A 212 3.05 13.33 3.61
N THR A 213 1.74 13.31 3.46
CA THR A 213 0.80 13.58 4.55
C THR A 213 0.46 12.28 5.25
N LEU A 214 0.46 12.27 6.57
CA LEU A 214 0.11 11.10 7.38
C LEU A 214 -0.59 11.48 8.70
N THR A 215 -1.34 10.55 9.27
CA THR A 215 -1.93 10.67 10.60
C THR A 215 -0.97 10.10 11.63
N PHE A 216 -0.60 10.91 12.63
CA PHE A 216 0.19 10.50 13.79
C PHE A 216 -0.71 10.35 15.00
N ILE A 217 -0.77 9.14 15.54
CA ILE A 217 -1.59 8.77 16.71
C ILE A 217 -0.66 8.47 17.87
N LYS A 218 -0.73 9.31 18.91
CA LYS A 218 0.09 9.23 20.12
C LYS A 218 -0.47 8.18 21.09
N LYS A 219 0.32 7.81 22.12
CA LYS A 219 -0.09 6.90 23.19
C LYS A 219 -1.35 7.34 23.92
N ASP A 220 -1.55 8.65 24.07
CA ASP A 220 -2.73 9.24 24.72
C ASP A 220 -3.99 9.25 23.80
N GLY A 221 -3.90 8.68 22.59
CA GLY A 221 -4.96 8.68 21.59
C GLY A 221 -5.09 9.99 20.82
N THR A 222 -4.24 10.98 21.07
CA THR A 222 -4.25 12.24 20.31
C THR A 222 -3.83 12.00 18.86
N CYS A 223 -4.67 12.42 17.92
CA CYS A 223 -4.39 12.35 16.47
C CYS A 223 -3.89 13.69 15.95
N LYS A 224 -2.88 13.67 15.10
CA LYS A 224 -2.36 14.85 14.39
C LYS A 224 -2.09 14.49 12.93
N ILE A 225 -2.44 15.41 12.04
CA ILE A 225 -2.02 15.32 10.63
C ILE A 225 -0.65 15.98 10.51
N LEU A 226 0.28 15.26 9.91
CA LEU A 226 1.66 15.70 9.70
C LEU A 226 2.01 15.70 8.23
N GLU A 227 2.83 16.66 7.81
CA GLU A 227 3.49 16.68 6.51
C GLU A 227 4.96 16.34 6.72
N ILE A 228 5.39 15.19 6.23
CA ILE A 228 6.71 14.61 6.49
C ILE A 228 7.39 14.30 5.16
N CYS A 229 8.67 14.64 5.05
CA CYS A 229 9.47 14.25 3.90
C CYS A 229 9.59 12.72 3.83
N ILE A 230 9.32 12.11 2.66
CA ILE A 230 9.52 10.68 2.43
C ILE A 230 10.98 10.33 2.79
N GLY A 231 11.20 9.17 3.39
CA GLY A 231 12.53 8.75 3.83
C GLY A 231 12.92 9.26 5.22
N THR A 232 12.09 10.07 5.91
CA THR A 232 12.36 10.49 7.28
C THR A 232 12.25 9.31 8.23
N PRO A 233 13.30 8.98 9.02
CA PRO A 233 13.23 7.94 10.03
C PRO A 233 12.20 8.25 11.11
N ILE A 234 11.47 7.22 11.56
CA ILE A 234 10.40 7.35 12.55
C ILE A 234 10.89 7.96 13.87
N ARG A 235 12.14 7.68 14.27
CA ARG A 235 12.71 8.26 15.49
C ARG A 235 12.64 9.78 15.54
N TYR A 236 12.93 10.47 14.41
CA TYR A 236 12.90 11.94 14.36
C TYR A 236 11.50 12.51 14.50
N ILE A 237 10.49 11.78 14.04
CA ILE A 237 9.08 12.15 14.21
C ILE A 237 8.70 12.04 15.68
N LEU A 238 9.03 10.94 16.33
CA LEU A 238 8.76 10.72 17.75
C LEU A 238 9.43 11.79 18.62
N GLU A 239 10.71 12.06 18.38
CA GLU A 239 11.48 13.10 19.07
C GLU A 239 10.85 14.49 18.87
N ALA A 240 10.50 14.87 17.63
CA ALA A 240 9.91 16.16 17.31
C ALA A 240 8.56 16.41 18.00
N TYR A 241 7.79 15.34 18.22
CA TYR A 241 6.48 15.42 18.89
C TYR A 241 6.51 15.01 20.36
N GLY A 242 7.71 14.82 20.93
CA GLY A 242 7.91 14.52 22.35
C GLY A 242 7.32 13.18 22.79
N GLU A 243 7.26 12.21 21.86
CA GLU A 243 6.75 10.88 22.12
C GLU A 243 7.91 9.94 22.50
N THR A 244 7.87 9.40 23.72
CA THR A 244 8.88 8.45 24.23
C THR A 244 8.40 7.03 24.01
N VAL A 245 9.26 6.19 23.44
CA VAL A 245 9.02 4.76 23.25
C VAL A 245 9.78 3.98 24.33
N ASN A 246 9.05 3.23 25.13
CA ASN A 246 9.59 2.35 26.16
C ASN A 246 9.69 0.91 25.64
N GLU A 247 10.34 0.06 26.42
CA GLU A 247 10.41 -1.36 26.15
C GLU A 247 8.99 -1.98 26.11
N PHE A 248 8.72 -2.79 25.09
CA PHE A 248 7.42 -3.41 24.76
C PHE A 248 6.31 -2.47 24.26
N ASP A 249 6.54 -1.18 24.12
CA ASP A 249 5.65 -0.32 23.34
C ASP A 249 5.63 -0.79 21.88
N ARG A 250 4.53 -0.55 21.16
CA ARG A 250 4.43 -0.92 19.76
C ARG A 250 4.27 0.33 18.91
N ILE A 251 4.99 0.35 17.81
CA ILE A 251 4.80 1.34 16.76
C ILE A 251 4.29 0.61 15.52
N ILE A 252 3.17 1.09 14.98
CA ILE A 252 2.52 0.49 13.82
C ILE A 252 2.54 1.53 12.70
N LEU A 253 3.02 1.14 11.52
CA LEU A 253 2.88 1.92 10.29
C LEU A 253 1.60 1.49 9.56
N GLY A 254 0.82 2.47 9.14
CA GLY A 254 -0.54 2.30 8.65
C GLY A 254 -1.57 2.60 9.74
N GLY A 255 -2.60 1.77 9.84
CA GLY A 255 -3.62 1.92 10.88
C GLY A 255 -3.64 0.79 11.91
N PRO A 256 -4.42 0.91 12.97
CA PRO A 256 -4.43 -0.06 14.07
C PRO A 256 -4.94 -1.46 13.69
N MET A 257 -5.68 -1.59 12.59
CA MET A 257 -6.30 -2.87 12.19
C MET A 257 -5.50 -3.62 11.13
N THR A 258 -4.97 -2.91 10.13
CA THR A 258 -4.28 -3.54 8.98
C THR A 258 -2.79 -3.18 8.89
N GLY A 259 -2.31 -2.25 9.70
CA GLY A 259 -0.92 -1.82 9.73
C GLY A 259 0.06 -2.89 10.20
N SER A 260 1.34 -2.61 10.01
CA SER A 260 2.45 -3.48 10.39
C SER A 260 3.27 -2.87 11.52
N ALA A 261 3.56 -3.67 12.56
CA ALA A 261 4.45 -3.23 13.64
C ALA A 261 5.90 -3.20 13.16
N ILE A 262 6.63 -2.15 13.53
CA ILE A 262 8.04 -2.00 13.18
C ILE A 262 8.94 -2.50 14.32
N TYR A 263 10.11 -2.98 13.93
CA TYR A 263 11.15 -3.46 14.87
C TYR A 263 12.30 -2.46 15.07
N SER A 264 12.37 -1.42 14.22
CA SER A 264 13.42 -0.41 14.27
C SER A 264 12.86 0.99 14.09
N LEU A 265 13.29 1.94 14.93
CA LEU A 265 12.96 3.36 14.80
C LEU A 265 13.68 4.04 13.62
N ASP A 266 14.66 3.37 13.01
CA ASP A 266 15.36 3.84 11.82
C ASP A 266 14.58 3.53 10.53
N GLN A 267 13.48 2.78 10.64
CA GLN A 267 12.57 2.61 9.51
C GLN A 267 12.03 3.96 9.06
N ALA A 268 12.01 4.15 7.74
CA ALA A 268 11.65 5.43 7.15
C ALA A 268 10.17 5.51 6.81
N VAL A 269 9.64 6.73 6.75
CA VAL A 269 8.33 7.02 6.15
C VAL A 269 8.39 6.68 4.66
N LEU A 270 7.51 5.78 4.22
CA LEU A 270 7.37 5.35 2.84
C LEU A 270 6.27 6.15 2.11
N PRO A 271 6.24 6.12 0.77
CA PRO A 271 5.20 6.81 -0.01
C PRO A 271 3.75 6.41 0.34
N ASP A 272 3.54 5.19 0.82
CA ASP A 272 2.25 4.61 1.21
C ASP A 272 1.97 4.64 2.71
N THR A 273 2.82 5.26 3.53
CA THR A 273 2.63 5.37 4.98
C THR A 273 1.52 6.36 5.31
N ASP A 274 0.28 5.90 5.44
CA ASP A 274 -0.88 6.76 5.74
C ASP A 274 -1.03 7.10 7.22
N GLY A 275 -0.40 6.32 8.12
CA GLY A 275 -0.46 6.54 9.56
C GLY A 275 0.75 6.03 10.32
N ILE A 276 0.96 6.59 11.50
CA ILE A 276 1.91 6.11 12.51
C ILE A 276 1.16 6.05 13.83
N VAL A 277 1.07 4.86 14.42
CA VAL A 277 0.36 4.63 15.69
C VAL A 277 1.36 4.21 16.76
N VAL A 278 1.38 4.90 17.87
CA VAL A 278 2.19 4.52 19.05
C VAL A 278 1.26 3.98 20.13
N ILE A 279 1.46 2.72 20.49
CA ILE A 279 0.67 2.01 21.49
C ILE A 279 1.52 1.74 22.72
N ASP A 280 1.07 2.20 23.88
CA ASP A 280 1.68 1.87 25.15
C ASP A 280 1.59 0.36 25.40
N ARG A 281 2.60 -0.21 26.04
CA ARG A 281 2.63 -1.64 26.39
C ARG A 281 1.42 -2.11 27.20
N SER A 282 0.83 -1.23 28.02
CA SER A 282 -0.38 -1.54 28.80
C SER A 282 -1.62 -1.73 27.93
N ASP A 283 -1.67 -1.06 26.78
CA ASP A 283 -2.80 -1.09 25.84
C ASP A 283 -2.54 -2.05 24.67
N ALA A 284 -1.31 -2.51 24.51
CA ALA A 284 -0.94 -3.44 23.46
C ALA A 284 -1.63 -4.79 23.67
N ALA A 285 -2.51 -5.16 22.74
CA ALA A 285 -3.12 -6.48 22.75
C ALA A 285 -2.04 -7.56 22.69
N TYR A 286 -2.00 -8.44 23.69
CA TYR A 286 -1.11 -9.58 23.65
C TYR A 286 -1.72 -10.71 22.79
N ALA A 287 -0.87 -11.43 22.09
CA ALA A 287 -1.24 -12.67 21.42
C ALA A 287 -1.08 -13.86 22.38
N SER A 288 -1.95 -14.84 22.22
CA SER A 288 -1.97 -16.04 23.05
C SER A 288 -1.94 -17.28 22.15
N ASP A 289 -1.32 -18.33 22.65
CA ASP A 289 -1.30 -19.70 22.11
C ASP A 289 -2.40 -20.58 22.72
N TYR A 290 -3.37 -20.00 23.42
CA TYR A 290 -4.53 -20.76 23.89
C TYR A 290 -5.34 -21.31 22.70
N PRO A 291 -5.83 -22.55 22.83
CA PRO A 291 -6.61 -23.17 21.75
C PRO A 291 -7.92 -22.43 21.50
N CYS A 292 -8.39 -22.55 20.25
CA CYS A 292 -9.69 -22.00 19.85
C CYS A 292 -10.82 -22.66 20.62
N ILE A 293 -11.63 -21.88 21.36
CA ILE A 293 -12.79 -22.35 22.13
C ILE A 293 -14.09 -22.46 21.32
N ASN A 294 -14.03 -22.25 20.02
CA ASN A 294 -15.19 -22.36 19.11
C ASN A 294 -16.35 -21.38 19.41
N CYS A 295 -16.09 -20.20 19.94
CA CYS A 295 -17.14 -19.21 20.27
C CYS A 295 -17.84 -18.60 19.06
N GLY A 296 -17.22 -18.62 17.85
CA GLY A 296 -17.79 -18.13 16.60
C GLY A 296 -17.75 -16.61 16.41
N GLU A 297 -17.15 -15.82 17.33
CA GLU A 297 -17.11 -14.36 17.20
C GLU A 297 -16.38 -13.90 15.92
N CYS A 298 -15.28 -14.58 15.57
CA CYS A 298 -14.53 -14.28 14.34
C CYS A 298 -15.34 -14.53 13.07
N VAL A 299 -16.24 -15.54 13.08
CA VAL A 299 -17.14 -15.83 11.95
C VAL A 299 -18.24 -14.77 11.86
N ARG A 300 -18.84 -14.39 12.99
CA ARG A 300 -19.88 -13.35 13.03
C ARG A 300 -19.36 -11.98 12.59
N ALA A 301 -18.10 -11.66 12.91
CA ALA A 301 -17.46 -10.41 12.50
C ALA A 301 -17.03 -10.39 11.03
N CYS A 302 -16.92 -11.55 10.37
CA CYS A 302 -16.39 -11.67 9.02
C CYS A 302 -17.42 -11.24 7.95
N PRO A 303 -17.16 -10.17 7.16
CA PRO A 303 -18.08 -9.74 6.10
C PRO A 303 -18.12 -10.70 4.90
N ALA A 304 -17.09 -11.54 4.72
CA ALA A 304 -17.05 -12.63 3.74
C ALA A 304 -17.65 -13.95 4.27
N GLN A 305 -18.08 -13.98 5.54
CA GLN A 305 -18.70 -15.14 6.21
C GLN A 305 -17.86 -16.44 6.17
N ILE A 306 -16.54 -16.30 6.16
CA ILE A 306 -15.60 -17.42 6.15
C ILE A 306 -15.66 -18.14 7.50
N GLN A 307 -15.43 -19.46 7.49
CA GLN A 307 -15.34 -20.28 8.70
C GLN A 307 -13.98 -20.08 9.40
N VAL A 308 -13.71 -18.87 9.88
CA VAL A 308 -12.41 -18.44 10.43
C VAL A 308 -11.92 -19.35 11.56
N HIS A 309 -12.84 -19.89 12.40
CA HIS A 309 -12.49 -20.80 13.49
C HIS A 309 -11.93 -22.16 12.99
N MET A 310 -12.30 -22.57 11.77
CA MET A 310 -11.68 -23.73 11.12
C MET A 310 -10.35 -23.37 10.51
N LEU A 311 -10.27 -22.22 9.81
CA LEU A 311 -9.00 -21.72 9.27
C LEU A 311 -7.89 -21.71 10.30
N VAL A 312 -8.14 -21.17 11.51
CA VAL A 312 -7.14 -21.11 12.59
C VAL A 312 -6.45 -22.44 12.81
N ARG A 313 -7.21 -23.55 12.88
CA ARG A 313 -6.68 -24.89 13.15
C ARG A 313 -5.75 -25.38 12.07
N PHE A 314 -6.10 -25.13 10.79
CA PHE A 314 -5.26 -25.51 9.65
C PHE A 314 -4.03 -24.64 9.58
N LEU A 315 -4.16 -23.33 9.82
CA LEU A 315 -3.07 -22.38 9.77
C LEU A 315 -2.04 -22.60 10.89
N GLU A 316 -2.51 -22.91 12.12
CA GLU A 316 -1.63 -23.30 13.25
C GLU A 316 -0.85 -24.59 12.96
N ALA A 317 -1.45 -25.51 12.21
CA ALA A 317 -0.83 -26.77 11.81
C ALA A 317 0.05 -26.64 10.54
N GLY A 318 0.09 -25.48 9.88
CA GLY A 318 0.84 -25.26 8.63
C GLY A 318 0.20 -25.86 7.38
N HIS A 319 -1.07 -26.28 7.44
CA HIS A 319 -1.83 -26.85 6.31
C HIS A 319 -2.45 -25.72 5.46
N TYR A 320 -1.61 -24.98 4.73
CA TYR A 320 -2.03 -23.76 4.01
C TYR A 320 -2.84 -24.07 2.76
N GLU A 321 -2.48 -25.11 2.01
CA GLU A 321 -3.20 -25.59 0.83
C GLU A 321 -4.59 -26.06 1.20
N ASP A 322 -4.71 -26.90 2.23
CA ASP A 322 -6.02 -27.36 2.74
C ASP A 322 -6.90 -26.20 3.19
N ALA A 323 -6.30 -25.16 3.80
CA ALA A 323 -7.00 -23.95 4.22
C ALA A 323 -7.51 -23.15 3.01
N ALA A 324 -6.74 -23.11 1.91
CA ALA A 324 -7.13 -22.43 0.69
C ALA A 324 -8.24 -23.19 -0.07
N ASP A 325 -8.09 -24.50 -0.19
CA ASP A 325 -8.98 -25.34 -1.02
C ASP A 325 -10.32 -25.67 -0.32
N ASN A 326 -10.31 -25.84 1.00
CA ASN A 326 -11.49 -26.35 1.73
C ASN A 326 -12.15 -25.32 2.67
N TYR A 327 -11.48 -24.20 2.99
CA TYR A 327 -11.95 -23.25 4.01
C TYR A 327 -11.89 -21.77 3.57
N ASP A 328 -11.92 -21.51 2.28
CA ASP A 328 -12.06 -20.17 1.69
C ASP A 328 -10.98 -19.16 2.15
N LEU A 329 -9.74 -19.60 2.44
CA LEU A 329 -8.65 -18.71 2.86
C LEU A 329 -8.45 -17.55 1.87
N LEU A 330 -8.54 -17.82 0.55
CA LEU A 330 -8.34 -16.82 -0.49
C LEU A 330 -9.51 -15.83 -0.63
N SER A 331 -10.66 -16.10 -0.03
CA SER A 331 -11.79 -15.17 0.07
C SER A 331 -11.62 -14.14 1.20
N CYS A 332 -10.56 -14.26 2.02
CA CYS A 332 -10.31 -13.35 3.12
C CYS A 332 -9.90 -11.97 2.59
N ILE A 333 -10.62 -10.93 3.03
CA ILE A 333 -10.36 -9.52 2.65
C ILE A 333 -9.34 -8.81 3.57
N GLU A 334 -8.73 -9.53 4.49
CA GLU A 334 -7.64 -9.06 5.38
C GLU A 334 -7.97 -7.80 6.19
N PHE A 335 -9.12 -7.78 6.84
CA PHE A 335 -9.60 -6.62 7.61
C PHE A 335 -9.31 -6.68 9.14
N GLY A 336 -8.74 -7.77 9.67
CA GLY A 336 -8.20 -7.89 11.03
C GLY A 336 -9.20 -8.08 12.17
N LEU A 337 -10.50 -7.80 12.02
CA LEU A 337 -11.48 -7.89 13.12
C LEU A 337 -11.57 -9.29 13.75
N CYS A 338 -11.28 -10.34 13.02
CA CYS A 338 -11.25 -11.70 13.55
C CYS A 338 -10.26 -11.87 14.73
N SER A 339 -9.08 -11.25 14.65
CA SER A 339 -8.13 -11.21 15.76
C SER A 339 -8.62 -10.31 16.90
N PHE A 340 -9.20 -9.15 16.56
CA PHE A 340 -9.68 -8.18 17.55
C PHE A 340 -10.77 -8.75 18.43
N VAL A 341 -11.77 -9.45 17.86
CA VAL A 341 -12.89 -10.06 18.58
C VAL A 341 -12.54 -11.41 19.22
N CYS A 342 -11.36 -11.97 18.96
CA CYS A 342 -10.99 -13.29 19.47
C CYS A 342 -10.88 -13.29 20.98
N VAL A 343 -11.74 -14.07 21.65
CA VAL A 343 -11.74 -14.22 23.12
C VAL A 343 -10.45 -14.90 23.61
N SER A 344 -9.96 -15.89 22.86
CA SER A 344 -8.70 -16.59 23.14
C SER A 344 -7.44 -15.78 22.74
N LYS A 345 -7.60 -14.57 22.18
CA LYS A 345 -6.48 -13.70 21.75
C LYS A 345 -5.51 -14.35 20.76
N ILE A 346 -6.02 -15.25 19.92
CA ILE A 346 -5.25 -15.90 18.86
C ILE A 346 -4.89 -14.84 17.79
N PRO A 347 -3.65 -14.78 17.29
CA PRO A 347 -3.24 -13.84 16.25
C PRO A 347 -3.69 -14.28 14.84
N ILE A 348 -5.01 -14.43 14.66
CA ILE A 348 -5.64 -15.02 13.47
C ILE A 348 -5.22 -14.29 12.19
N PHE A 349 -5.20 -12.96 12.26
CA PHE A 349 -4.85 -12.13 11.10
C PHE A 349 -3.42 -12.37 10.62
N GLN A 350 -2.48 -12.53 11.56
CA GLN A 350 -1.08 -12.83 11.26
C GLN A 350 -0.94 -14.22 10.63
N TYR A 351 -1.65 -15.23 11.13
CA TYR A 351 -1.68 -16.57 10.52
C TYR A 351 -2.21 -16.53 9.08
N ILE A 352 -3.29 -15.79 8.84
CA ILE A 352 -3.86 -15.64 7.50
C ILE A 352 -2.85 -14.97 6.55
N ARG A 353 -2.22 -13.89 6.97
CA ARG A 353 -1.21 -13.18 6.15
C ARG A 353 -0.01 -14.07 5.83
N LEU A 354 0.50 -14.79 6.83
CA LEU A 354 1.60 -15.75 6.65
C LEU A 354 1.23 -16.84 5.65
N ALA A 355 0.07 -17.46 5.81
CA ALA A 355 -0.37 -18.54 4.91
C ALA A 355 -0.53 -18.06 3.47
N LYS A 356 -1.14 -16.90 3.25
CA LYS A 356 -1.25 -16.32 1.91
C LYS A 356 0.12 -16.02 1.31
N TYR A 357 1.04 -15.46 2.11
CA TYR A 357 2.41 -15.20 1.66
C TYR A 357 3.12 -16.48 1.22
N GLU A 358 3.05 -17.55 2.02
CA GLU A 358 3.68 -18.84 1.69
C GLU A 358 3.08 -19.47 0.43
N LEU A 359 1.75 -19.43 0.27
CA LEU A 359 1.07 -19.91 -0.94
C LEU A 359 1.48 -19.12 -2.20
N TYR A 360 1.59 -17.78 -2.11
CA TYR A 360 2.06 -16.97 -3.24
C TYR A 360 3.53 -17.23 -3.56
N ARG A 361 4.35 -17.44 -2.53
CA ARG A 361 5.78 -17.76 -2.71
C ARG A 361 5.96 -19.13 -3.39
N ALA A 362 5.21 -20.14 -2.98
CA ALA A 362 5.23 -21.47 -3.60
C ALA A 362 4.86 -21.40 -5.09
N LYS A 363 3.76 -20.73 -5.44
CA LYS A 363 3.35 -20.52 -6.84
C LYS A 363 4.39 -19.76 -7.66
N GLY A 364 5.05 -18.76 -7.09
CA GLY A 364 6.12 -18.03 -7.76
C GLY A 364 7.35 -18.88 -8.03
N SER A 365 7.70 -19.80 -7.13
CA SER A 365 8.80 -20.76 -7.31
C SER A 365 8.49 -21.79 -8.41
N GLU A 366 7.27 -22.33 -8.42
CA GLU A 366 6.82 -23.26 -9.47
C GLU A 366 6.86 -22.63 -10.88
N THR A 367 6.49 -21.34 -10.98
CA THR A 367 6.52 -20.62 -12.27
C THR A 367 7.97 -20.39 -12.75
N MET A 368 8.91 -20.15 -11.85
CA MET A 368 10.33 -20.02 -12.19
C MET A 368 10.93 -21.36 -12.63
N GLU A 369 10.65 -22.46 -11.94
CA GLU A 369 11.10 -23.80 -12.33
C GLU A 369 10.54 -24.23 -13.69
N LEU A 370 9.28 -23.90 -14.00
CA LEU A 370 8.66 -24.17 -15.29
C LEU A 370 9.28 -23.35 -16.43
N THR A 371 9.67 -22.10 -16.19
CA THR A 371 10.36 -21.28 -17.20
C THR A 371 11.77 -21.75 -17.44
N GLU A 372 12.53 -22.12 -16.42
CA GLU A 372 13.89 -22.68 -16.58
C GLU A 372 13.88 -24.03 -17.31
N THR A 373 12.89 -24.89 -17.04
CA THR A 373 12.74 -26.18 -17.75
C THR A 373 12.34 -26.01 -19.22
N THR A 374 11.50 -25.00 -19.54
CA THR A 374 11.11 -24.72 -20.94
C THR A 374 12.28 -24.14 -21.73
N GLU A 375 13.05 -23.19 -21.16
CA GLU A 375 14.25 -22.65 -21.80
C GLU A 375 15.34 -23.68 -21.99
N ALA A 376 15.52 -24.63 -21.05
CA ALA A 376 16.46 -25.74 -21.18
C ALA A 376 16.05 -26.76 -22.27
N THR A 377 14.73 -26.97 -22.44
CA THR A 377 14.21 -27.87 -23.49
C THR A 377 14.33 -27.24 -24.88
N GLU A 378 14.03 -25.96 -25.02
CA GLU A 378 14.19 -25.23 -26.30
C GLU A 378 15.67 -25.09 -26.69
N ALA A 379 16.59 -24.95 -25.73
CA ALA A 379 18.02 -24.90 -26.00
C ALA A 379 18.59 -26.30 -26.46
N THR A 380 18.03 -27.40 -25.97
CA THR A 380 18.41 -28.77 -26.38
C THR A 380 17.88 -29.10 -27.78
N GLU A 381 16.64 -28.70 -28.09
CA GLU A 381 16.07 -28.91 -29.43
C GLU A 381 16.78 -28.06 -30.52
N ALA A 382 17.23 -26.86 -30.16
CA ALA A 382 17.98 -25.99 -31.07
C ALA A 382 19.39 -26.52 -31.36
N THR A 383 20.03 -27.27 -30.44
CA THR A 383 21.33 -27.90 -30.66
C THR A 383 21.23 -29.18 -31.47
N GLU A 384 20.18 -29.97 -31.35
CA GLU A 384 19.96 -31.16 -32.17
C GLU A 384 19.58 -30.83 -33.62
N ALA A 385 18.96 -29.66 -33.88
CA ALA A 385 18.63 -29.23 -35.24
C ALA A 385 19.81 -28.64 -36.03
N THR A 386 20.96 -28.36 -35.38
CA THR A 386 22.18 -27.87 -36.04
C THR A 386 23.17 -28.97 -36.39
N ASP A 387 23.02 -30.20 -35.87
CA ASP A 387 23.89 -31.35 -36.12
C ASP A 387 23.27 -32.37 -37.13
N ALA A 388 22.16 -32.06 -37.75
CA ALA A 388 21.54 -32.85 -38.82
C ALA A 388 21.59 -32.07 -40.16
#